data_4a2a4d48ade4484874f2fd48a545274c
#
_entry.id   4a2a4d48ade4484874f2fd48a545274c
#
_cell.length_a   1.000
_cell.length_b   1.000
_cell.length_c   1.000
_cell.angle_alpha   90.00
_cell.angle_beta   90.00
_cell.angle_gamma   90.00
#
_symmetry.space_group_name_H-M   'P 1'
#
loop_
_entity.id
_entity.type
_entity.pdbx_description
1 polymer ?
#
loop_
_entity_poly.entity_id
_entity_poly.type
_entity_poly.pdbx_seq_one_letter_code
_entity_poly.pdbx_strand_id
1 'polypeptide(L)'
;EMMGTGKMNRRNECQALDVQLLKENHICGIRQEKLDLRACEYKLRIIAKTSELVEIRVALMENGIEDTNGSTYSFTLHPGDWQKENFSMHIPKAGMYSLSITFSKRARVTFGVLSMLPFDHFHGMRRDVIECMKEIGVSMLRWPGGNFAGEYRWQDGLLDADERAPLEAYMENETQPYTNGYDYNEVGIDEFIALCREIGAEPFLTINLANASPEENAAWVEYC
;
A
#
# COMPACT_ATOMS: atom_id res chain seq x y z
N GLU A 1 -1.23 18.05 11.87
CA GLU A 1 -0.21 17.15 12.45
C GLU A 1 -0.76 15.74 12.39
N MET A 2 -0.34 14.96 11.44
CA MET A 2 -0.60 13.52 11.46
C MET A 2 0.30 12.92 12.53
N MET A 3 -0.23 12.75 13.71
CA MET A 3 0.46 12.07 14.79
C MET A 3 0.17 10.59 14.75
N GLY A 4 0.87 9.88 13.88
CA GLY A 4 1.00 8.45 14.08
C GLY A 4 1.86 8.21 15.30
N THR A 5 1.27 7.77 16.37
CA THR A 5 1.99 7.37 17.59
C THR A 5 2.22 5.87 17.65
N GLY A 6 1.68 5.14 16.71
CA GLY A 6 1.78 3.70 16.61
C GLY A 6 3.21 3.26 16.33
N LYS A 7 3.72 2.42 17.18
CA LYS A 7 5.05 1.81 16.98
C LYS A 7 5.14 0.95 15.72
N MET A 8 4.00 0.62 15.11
CA MET A 8 3.93 -0.31 14.01
C MET A 8 3.44 0.31 12.70
N ASN A 9 2.65 1.37 12.75
CA ASN A 9 1.97 1.80 11.53
C ASN A 9 1.43 3.21 11.65
N ARG A 10 2.25 4.22 11.39
CA ARG A 10 1.77 5.60 11.24
C ARG A 10 0.65 5.69 10.20
N ARG A 11 0.74 4.93 9.11
CA ARG A 11 -0.30 4.82 8.08
C ARG A 11 -1.64 4.36 8.66
N ASN A 12 -1.65 3.30 9.45
CA ASN A 12 -2.88 2.74 10.05
C ASN A 12 -3.56 3.72 11.00
N GLU A 13 -2.79 4.48 11.76
CA GLU A 13 -3.34 5.46 12.68
C GLU A 13 -3.90 6.69 11.97
N CYS A 14 -3.34 7.06 10.82
CA CYS A 14 -3.78 8.21 10.05
C CYS A 14 -4.98 7.90 9.14
N GLN A 15 -5.07 6.69 8.58
CA GLN A 15 -6.05 6.34 7.54
C GLN A 15 -6.61 4.93 7.71
N ALA A 16 -7.08 4.60 8.88
CA ALA A 16 -7.73 3.32 9.13
C ALA A 16 -9.22 3.35 8.78
N LEU A 17 -9.74 2.25 8.27
CA LEU A 17 -11.16 2.04 8.00
C LEU A 17 -11.80 1.20 9.09
N ASP A 18 -12.73 1.79 9.83
CA ASP A 18 -13.53 1.09 10.83
C ASP A 18 -14.78 0.45 10.22
N VAL A 19 -14.94 -0.84 10.45
CA VAL A 19 -16.14 -1.59 10.06
C VAL A 19 -16.74 -2.22 11.30
N GLN A 20 -18.01 -1.93 11.57
CA GLN A 20 -18.70 -2.41 12.76
C GLN A 20 -19.95 -3.22 12.40
N LEU A 21 -20.02 -4.44 12.91
CA LEU A 21 -21.21 -5.27 12.88
C LEU A 21 -21.90 -5.24 14.25
N LEU A 22 -23.12 -4.74 14.28
CA LEU A 22 -23.89 -4.56 15.53
C LEU A 22 -24.78 -5.76 15.87
N LYS A 23 -25.11 -6.61 14.88
CA LYS A 23 -26.01 -7.76 15.04
C LYS A 23 -25.30 -9.04 14.60
N GLU A 24 -25.50 -10.10 15.36
CA GLU A 24 -25.04 -11.44 14.98
C GLU A 24 -25.80 -11.99 13.77
N ASN A 25 -25.20 -12.98 13.10
CA ASN A 25 -25.76 -13.66 11.92
C ASN A 25 -25.98 -12.76 10.68
N HIS A 26 -25.29 -11.64 10.61
CA HIS A 26 -25.19 -10.82 9.42
C HIS A 26 -23.75 -10.82 8.94
N ILE A 27 -23.55 -10.64 7.65
CA ILE A 27 -22.23 -10.46 7.05
C ILE A 27 -21.98 -8.97 6.89
N CYS A 28 -20.83 -8.52 7.35
CA CYS A 28 -20.36 -7.17 7.19
C CYS A 28 -18.92 -7.19 6.66
N GLY A 29 -18.50 -6.13 6.01
CA GLY A 29 -17.14 -6.04 5.50
C GLY A 29 -16.95 -4.93 4.49
N ILE A 30 -15.89 -5.07 3.74
CA ILE A 30 -15.50 -4.15 2.67
C ILE A 30 -15.35 -4.90 1.35
N ARG A 31 -15.53 -4.20 0.26
CA ARG A 31 -15.41 -4.75 -1.09
C ARG A 31 -14.78 -3.73 -2.01
N GLN A 32 -13.77 -4.18 -2.75
CA GLN A 32 -13.17 -3.44 -3.86
C GLN A 32 -13.61 -4.11 -5.16
N GLU A 33 -14.28 -3.35 -6.00
CA GLU A 33 -14.72 -3.80 -7.33
C GLU A 33 -13.78 -3.34 -8.44
N LYS A 34 -13.96 -3.92 -9.63
CA LYS A 34 -13.25 -3.53 -10.87
C LYS A 34 -11.73 -3.67 -10.76
N LEU A 35 -11.28 -4.75 -10.15
CA LEU A 35 -9.87 -5.13 -10.15
C LEU A 35 -9.55 -5.84 -11.48
N ASP A 36 -8.75 -5.24 -12.32
CA ASP A 36 -8.21 -5.88 -13.54
C ASP A 36 -6.98 -6.69 -13.14
N LEU A 37 -7.15 -8.00 -13.02
CA LEU A 37 -6.14 -8.92 -12.51
C LEU A 37 -5.59 -9.81 -13.63
N ARG A 38 -4.27 -10.01 -13.62
CA ARG A 38 -3.59 -10.97 -14.48
C ARG A 38 -3.72 -12.40 -13.93
N ALA A 39 -3.62 -13.40 -14.79
CA ALA A 39 -3.53 -14.81 -14.38
C ALA A 39 -2.16 -15.06 -13.74
N CYS A 40 -2.08 -14.98 -12.43
CA CYS A 40 -0.87 -15.26 -11.65
C CYS A 40 -1.21 -15.39 -10.16
N GLU A 41 -0.20 -15.67 -9.36
CA GLU A 41 -0.28 -15.61 -7.90
C GLU A 41 -0.17 -14.16 -7.44
N TYR A 42 -1.00 -13.79 -6.48
CA TYR A 42 -0.96 -12.50 -5.79
C TYR A 42 -0.62 -12.71 -4.32
N LYS A 43 0.25 -11.86 -3.81
CA LYS A 43 0.56 -11.75 -2.38
C LYS A 43 -0.35 -10.71 -1.77
N LEU A 44 -1.05 -11.10 -0.73
CA LEU A 44 -1.92 -10.22 0.03
C LEU A 44 -1.34 -9.99 1.41
N ARG A 45 -1.54 -8.78 1.90
CA ARG A 45 -1.17 -8.36 3.25
C ARG A 45 -2.30 -7.55 3.83
N ILE A 46 -2.79 -7.98 4.99
CA ILE A 46 -3.83 -7.29 5.74
C ILE A 46 -3.25 -6.95 7.12
N ILE A 47 -3.34 -5.68 7.50
CA ILE A 47 -3.06 -5.24 8.87
C ILE A 47 -4.36 -4.71 9.44
N ALA A 48 -4.82 -5.35 10.51
CA ALA A 48 -6.07 -5.02 11.14
C ALA A 48 -6.00 -5.22 12.67
N LYS A 49 -6.92 -4.59 13.39
CA LYS A 49 -7.15 -4.82 14.81
C LYS A 49 -8.64 -4.99 15.09
N THR A 50 -8.96 -5.62 16.20
CA THR A 50 -10.33 -5.89 16.62
C THR A 50 -10.48 -5.83 18.13
N SER A 51 -11.69 -5.55 18.61
CA SER A 51 -12.06 -5.66 20.03
C SER A 51 -12.50 -7.06 20.46
N GLU A 52 -12.81 -7.93 19.50
CA GLU A 52 -13.37 -9.26 19.72
C GLU A 52 -12.66 -10.30 18.86
N LEU A 53 -12.62 -11.55 19.33
CA LEU A 53 -12.13 -12.66 18.49
C LEU A 53 -13.07 -12.80 17.27
N VAL A 54 -12.54 -12.62 16.07
CA VAL A 54 -13.30 -12.64 14.83
C VAL A 54 -12.57 -13.38 13.73
N GLU A 55 -13.33 -14.19 12.97
CA GLU A 55 -12.84 -14.79 11.74
C GLU A 55 -13.08 -13.83 10.57
N ILE A 56 -12.01 -13.52 9.86
CA ILE A 56 -12.04 -12.71 8.63
C ILE A 56 -12.00 -13.67 7.44
N ARG A 57 -12.91 -13.48 6.52
CA ARG A 57 -12.95 -14.20 5.24
C ARG A 57 -12.62 -13.25 4.12
N VAL A 58 -11.64 -13.63 3.30
CA VAL A 58 -11.23 -12.93 2.08
C VAL A 58 -11.64 -13.78 0.89
N ALA A 59 -12.33 -13.18 -0.07
CA ALA A 59 -12.79 -13.88 -1.26
C ALA A 59 -12.62 -13.01 -2.51
N LEU A 60 -12.13 -13.62 -3.57
CA LEU A 60 -12.16 -13.05 -4.91
C LEU A 60 -13.40 -13.56 -5.66
N MET A 61 -14.03 -12.67 -6.41
CA MET A 61 -15.25 -12.97 -7.13
C MET A 61 -15.09 -12.50 -8.58
N GLU A 62 -15.27 -13.40 -9.53
CA GLU A 62 -15.40 -13.05 -10.96
C GLU A 62 -16.90 -12.83 -11.26
N ASN A 63 -17.24 -11.65 -11.84
CA ASN A 63 -18.63 -11.32 -12.18
C ASN A 63 -19.66 -11.51 -11.04
N GLY A 64 -19.23 -11.30 -9.78
CA GLY A 64 -20.09 -11.47 -8.61
C GLY A 64 -20.29 -12.91 -8.15
N ILE A 65 -19.67 -13.88 -8.81
CA ILE A 65 -19.66 -15.29 -8.43
C ILE A 65 -18.34 -15.59 -7.73
N GLU A 66 -18.42 -16.17 -6.55
CA GLU A 66 -17.25 -16.61 -5.81
C GLU A 66 -16.59 -17.75 -6.58
N ASP A 67 -15.33 -17.55 -6.95
CA ASP A 67 -14.52 -18.62 -7.54
C ASP A 67 -14.10 -19.59 -6.43
N THR A 68 -14.60 -20.80 -6.47
CA THR A 68 -14.33 -21.84 -5.47
C THR A 68 -12.96 -22.52 -5.61
N ASN A 69 -12.20 -22.18 -6.65
CA ASN A 69 -10.93 -22.83 -7.00
C ASN A 69 -9.67 -22.15 -6.41
N GLY A 70 -9.68 -21.81 -5.13
CA GLY A 70 -8.50 -21.25 -4.45
C GLY A 70 -8.54 -19.74 -4.23
N SER A 71 -9.67 -19.11 -4.50
CA SER A 71 -9.90 -17.65 -4.38
C SER A 71 -10.44 -17.24 -3.01
N THR A 72 -10.37 -18.09 -2.02
CA THR A 72 -10.84 -17.80 -0.66
C THR A 72 -9.77 -18.10 0.38
N TYR A 73 -9.63 -17.19 1.33
CA TYR A 73 -8.75 -17.34 2.48
C TYR A 73 -9.47 -16.90 3.75
N SER A 74 -9.26 -17.61 4.85
CA SER A 74 -9.79 -17.21 6.15
C SER A 74 -8.71 -17.21 7.21
N PHE A 75 -8.76 -16.24 8.11
CA PHE A 75 -7.87 -16.14 9.26
C PHE A 75 -8.58 -15.56 10.46
N THR A 76 -8.02 -15.73 11.64
CA THR A 76 -8.61 -15.25 12.89
C THR A 76 -7.84 -14.05 13.40
N LEU A 77 -8.55 -12.95 13.67
CA LEU A 77 -8.05 -11.82 14.43
C LEU A 77 -8.37 -12.01 15.91
N HIS A 78 -7.38 -11.79 16.75
CA HIS A 78 -7.52 -11.80 18.20
C HIS A 78 -7.76 -10.38 18.72
N PRO A 79 -8.48 -10.22 19.85
CA PRO A 79 -8.63 -8.92 20.47
C PRO A 79 -7.29 -8.30 20.83
N GLY A 80 -7.11 -7.02 20.56
CA GLY A 80 -5.90 -6.31 20.91
C GLY A 80 -5.40 -5.36 19.85
N ASP A 81 -4.07 -5.26 19.76
CA ASP A 81 -3.37 -4.36 18.87
C ASP A 81 -3.33 -4.87 17.41
N TRP A 82 -2.69 -4.11 16.54
CA TRP A 82 -2.55 -4.41 15.12
C TRP A 82 -1.91 -5.78 14.88
N GLN A 83 -2.54 -6.57 14.03
CA GLN A 83 -2.09 -7.89 13.60
C GLN A 83 -1.88 -7.87 12.09
N LYS A 84 -0.79 -8.48 11.66
CA LYS A 84 -0.39 -8.58 10.25
C LYS A 84 -0.60 -10.00 9.76
N GLU A 85 -1.43 -10.15 8.75
CA GLU A 85 -1.65 -11.42 8.04
C GLU A 85 -1.13 -11.33 6.63
N ASN A 86 -0.34 -12.35 6.21
CA ASN A 86 0.22 -12.47 4.88
C ASN A 86 -0.19 -13.81 4.29
N PHE A 87 -0.73 -13.79 3.08
CA PHE A 87 -1.14 -14.98 2.36
C PHE A 87 -1.09 -14.77 0.86
N SER A 88 -1.26 -15.85 0.09
CA SER A 88 -1.32 -15.78 -1.37
C SER A 88 -2.67 -16.23 -1.89
N MET A 89 -3.08 -15.67 -3.01
CA MET A 89 -4.24 -16.11 -3.77
C MET A 89 -3.87 -16.29 -5.24
N HIS A 90 -4.32 -17.38 -5.84
CA HIS A 90 -4.08 -17.67 -7.25
C HIS A 90 -5.23 -17.16 -8.11
N ILE A 91 -4.92 -16.42 -9.16
CA ILE A 91 -5.87 -15.98 -10.20
C ILE A 91 -5.67 -16.88 -11.42
N PRO A 92 -6.61 -17.78 -11.73
CA PRO A 92 -6.43 -18.75 -12.81
C PRO A 92 -6.54 -18.14 -14.21
N LYS A 93 -7.27 -17.03 -14.34
CA LYS A 93 -7.56 -16.38 -15.61
C LYS A 93 -7.55 -14.86 -15.45
N ALA A 94 -6.92 -14.16 -16.39
CA ALA A 94 -6.98 -12.69 -16.45
C ALA A 94 -8.42 -12.20 -16.66
N GLY A 95 -8.80 -11.16 -15.92
CA GLY A 95 -10.16 -10.60 -16.01
C GLY A 95 -10.47 -9.59 -14.92
N MET A 96 -11.73 -9.20 -14.90
CA MET A 96 -12.26 -8.26 -13.92
C MET A 96 -12.80 -8.99 -12.71
N TYR A 97 -12.22 -8.68 -11.56
CA TYR A 97 -12.56 -9.28 -10.27
C TYR A 97 -13.06 -8.25 -9.27
N SER A 98 -13.62 -8.73 -8.18
CA SER A 98 -13.80 -7.97 -6.95
C SER A 98 -13.20 -8.72 -5.78
N LEU A 99 -12.57 -8.00 -4.85
CA LEU A 99 -12.06 -8.52 -3.59
C LEU A 99 -13.05 -8.16 -2.49
N SER A 100 -13.48 -9.16 -1.72
CA SER A 100 -14.39 -9.02 -0.59
C SER A 100 -13.68 -9.48 0.69
N ILE A 101 -13.71 -8.66 1.73
CA ILE A 101 -13.17 -8.97 3.05
C ILE A 101 -14.31 -8.83 4.05
N THR A 102 -14.71 -9.92 4.65
CA THR A 102 -15.96 -10.00 5.42
C THR A 102 -15.80 -10.71 6.76
N PHE A 103 -16.72 -10.45 7.66
CA PHE A 103 -16.89 -11.17 8.93
C PHE A 103 -18.37 -11.22 9.32
N SER A 104 -18.74 -12.19 10.17
CA SER A 104 -20.14 -12.44 10.54
C SER A 104 -20.42 -12.33 12.04
N LYS A 105 -19.41 -12.20 12.87
CA LYS A 105 -19.55 -12.03 14.31
C LYS A 105 -19.74 -10.56 14.66
N ARG A 106 -20.55 -10.28 15.69
CA ARG A 106 -20.65 -8.94 16.26
C ARG A 106 -19.28 -8.48 16.74
N ALA A 107 -18.69 -7.52 16.04
CA ALA A 107 -17.35 -6.99 16.31
C ALA A 107 -17.16 -5.64 15.65
N ARG A 108 -16.12 -4.94 16.09
CA ARG A 108 -15.54 -3.79 15.40
C ARG A 108 -14.17 -4.19 14.89
N VAL A 109 -13.97 -4.12 13.59
CA VAL A 109 -12.69 -4.40 12.94
C VAL A 109 -12.19 -3.12 12.30
N THR A 110 -10.97 -2.76 12.65
CA THR A 110 -10.28 -1.59 12.06
C THR A 110 -9.22 -2.12 11.09
N PHE A 111 -9.36 -1.82 9.81
CA PHE A 111 -8.40 -2.15 8.77
C PHE A 111 -7.45 -0.97 8.54
N GLY A 112 -6.16 -1.20 8.67
CA GLY A 112 -5.12 -0.20 8.45
C GLY A 112 -4.47 -0.34 7.07
N VAL A 113 -3.97 -1.53 6.74
CA VAL A 113 -3.34 -1.82 5.45
C VAL A 113 -4.07 -2.96 4.76
N LEU A 114 -4.37 -2.74 3.49
CA LEU A 114 -4.89 -3.74 2.57
C LEU A 114 -4.04 -3.66 1.30
N SER A 115 -3.19 -4.65 1.09
CA SER A 115 -2.28 -4.72 -0.05
C SER A 115 -2.49 -6.02 -0.81
N MET A 116 -2.56 -5.92 -2.12
CA MET A 116 -2.62 -7.06 -3.03
C MET A 116 -1.72 -6.78 -4.22
N LEU A 117 -0.60 -7.50 -4.32
CA LEU A 117 0.42 -7.31 -5.34
C LEU A 117 0.66 -8.61 -6.10
N PRO A 118 0.87 -8.58 -7.43
CA PRO A 118 1.29 -9.75 -8.17
C PRO A 118 2.64 -10.24 -7.65
N PHE A 119 2.87 -11.54 -7.68
CA PHE A 119 4.07 -12.16 -7.08
C PHE A 119 5.39 -11.63 -7.67
N ASP A 120 5.35 -11.19 -8.93
CA ASP A 120 6.49 -10.68 -9.70
C ASP A 120 6.71 -9.16 -9.57
N HIS A 121 5.99 -8.51 -8.65
CA HIS A 121 6.22 -7.08 -8.40
C HIS A 121 7.67 -6.79 -8.00
N PHE A 122 8.18 -5.64 -8.39
CA PHE A 122 9.51 -5.17 -8.00
C PHE A 122 9.37 -4.07 -6.94
N HIS A 123 9.61 -4.38 -5.68
CA HIS A 123 9.44 -3.43 -4.56
C HIS A 123 8.07 -2.71 -4.55
N GLY A 124 6.97 -3.42 -4.86
CA GLY A 124 5.64 -2.82 -4.97
C GLY A 124 5.31 -2.26 -6.36
N MET A 125 6.30 -2.05 -7.21
CA MET A 125 6.12 -1.49 -8.55
C MET A 125 5.73 -2.57 -9.58
N ARG A 126 5.02 -2.16 -10.60
CA ARG A 126 4.58 -3.04 -11.69
C ARG A 126 5.74 -3.46 -12.58
N ARG A 127 5.94 -4.76 -12.72
CA ARG A 127 7.02 -5.34 -13.54
C ARG A 127 6.92 -4.95 -15.02
N ASP A 128 5.72 -4.96 -15.58
CA ASP A 128 5.49 -4.61 -16.98
C ASP A 128 5.87 -3.14 -17.28
N VAL A 129 5.64 -2.23 -16.33
CA VAL A 129 6.08 -0.82 -16.45
C VAL A 129 7.61 -0.73 -16.45
N ILE A 130 8.27 -1.48 -15.57
CA ILE A 130 9.75 -1.53 -15.51
C ILE A 130 10.34 -2.04 -16.82
N GLU A 131 9.77 -3.10 -17.39
CA GLU A 131 10.23 -3.63 -18.67
C GLU A 131 10.03 -2.60 -19.81
N CYS A 132 8.88 -1.89 -19.84
CA CYS A 132 8.71 -0.79 -20.79
C CYS A 132 9.76 0.32 -20.61
N MET A 133 10.12 0.66 -19.38
CA MET A 133 11.16 1.67 -19.11
C MET A 133 12.52 1.23 -19.65
N LYS A 134 12.86 -0.05 -19.55
CA LYS A 134 14.06 -0.64 -20.15
C LYS A 134 14.03 -0.57 -21.67
N GLU A 135 12.90 -0.93 -22.28
CA GLU A 135 12.72 -0.91 -23.75
C GLU A 135 12.86 0.51 -24.33
N ILE A 136 12.31 1.50 -23.64
CA ILE A 136 12.44 2.92 -24.03
C ILE A 136 13.88 3.42 -23.86
N GLY A 137 14.70 2.76 -23.02
CA GLY A 137 16.05 3.17 -22.71
C GLY A 137 16.10 4.42 -21.83
N VAL A 138 15.30 4.43 -20.76
CA VAL A 138 15.32 5.55 -19.80
C VAL A 138 16.70 5.70 -19.21
N SER A 139 17.35 6.83 -19.46
CA SER A 139 18.73 7.10 -19.04
C SER A 139 18.84 7.81 -17.70
N MET A 140 17.79 8.47 -17.25
CA MET A 140 17.75 9.23 -15.99
C MET A 140 16.33 9.28 -15.44
N LEU A 141 16.19 9.12 -14.13
CA LEU A 141 14.95 9.35 -13.40
C LEU A 141 15.14 10.40 -12.32
N ARG A 142 14.18 11.34 -12.26
CA ARG A 142 14.16 12.37 -11.21
C ARG A 142 13.15 12.02 -10.13
N TRP A 143 13.56 12.10 -8.87
CA TRP A 143 12.72 11.81 -7.71
C TRP A 143 13.14 12.66 -6.49
N PRO A 144 12.26 12.95 -5.52
CA PRO A 144 10.82 12.68 -5.48
C PRO A 144 9.98 13.60 -6.36
N GLY A 145 10.55 14.55 -7.05
CA GLY A 145 9.87 15.34 -8.05
C GLY A 145 10.05 16.84 -7.92
N GLY A 146 9.01 17.62 -8.27
CA GLY A 146 8.99 19.07 -8.27
C GLY A 146 8.65 19.64 -6.89
N ASN A 147 7.49 20.33 -6.77
CA ASN A 147 7.07 20.97 -5.52
C ASN A 147 6.92 19.99 -4.36
N PHE A 148 6.53 18.75 -4.63
CA PHE A 148 6.46 17.68 -3.63
C PHE A 148 7.78 17.47 -2.89
N ALA A 149 8.93 17.73 -3.54
CA ALA A 149 10.23 17.60 -2.88
C ALA A 149 10.37 18.51 -1.65
N GLY A 150 9.66 19.65 -1.61
CA GLY A 150 9.65 20.57 -0.48
C GLY A 150 8.96 20.04 0.78
N GLU A 151 8.12 19.02 0.64
CA GLU A 151 7.41 18.37 1.75
C GLU A 151 7.97 16.98 2.07
N TYR A 152 8.83 16.44 1.20
CA TYR A 152 9.33 15.08 1.33
C TYR A 152 10.38 14.95 2.42
N ARG A 153 10.18 13.98 3.31
CA ARG A 153 11.13 13.59 4.35
C ARG A 153 11.72 12.24 4.00
N TRP A 154 12.96 12.23 3.57
CA TRP A 154 13.61 11.03 3.06
C TRP A 154 13.76 9.91 4.11
N GLN A 155 13.91 10.27 5.40
CA GLN A 155 14.01 9.31 6.50
C GLN A 155 12.73 8.48 6.66
N ASP A 156 11.55 9.08 6.40
CA ASP A 156 10.29 8.34 6.45
C ASP A 156 10.25 7.25 5.37
N GLY A 157 10.92 7.46 4.24
CA GLY A 157 11.07 6.47 3.17
C GLY A 157 11.95 5.27 3.52
N LEU A 158 12.75 5.32 4.60
CA LEU A 158 13.57 4.20 5.07
C LEU A 158 12.79 3.19 5.94
N LEU A 159 11.62 3.59 6.44
CA LEU A 159 10.77 2.70 7.21
C LEU A 159 10.18 1.58 6.33
N ASP A 160 9.70 0.51 6.99
CA ASP A 160 8.85 -0.47 6.29
C ASP A 160 7.66 0.27 5.65
N ALA A 161 7.28 -0.11 4.43
CA ALA A 161 6.22 0.58 3.69
C ALA A 161 4.90 0.68 4.46
N ASP A 162 4.62 -0.26 5.37
CA ASP A 162 3.44 -0.24 6.24
C ASP A 162 3.53 0.79 7.38
N GLU A 163 4.74 1.23 7.70
CA GLU A 163 5.01 2.19 8.78
C GLU A 163 5.14 3.63 8.27
N ARG A 164 5.23 3.81 6.97
CA ARG A 164 5.36 5.14 6.35
C ARG A 164 4.05 5.91 6.48
N ALA A 165 4.12 7.13 7.02
CA ALA A 165 2.97 8.01 7.05
C ALA A 165 2.62 8.49 5.63
N PRO A 166 1.32 8.57 5.27
CA PRO A 166 0.92 9.28 4.08
C PRO A 166 1.34 10.75 4.19
N LEU A 167 1.81 11.31 3.09
CA LEU A 167 2.14 12.73 2.96
C LEU A 167 0.98 13.43 2.26
N GLU A 168 0.56 14.58 2.77
CA GLU A 168 -0.35 15.44 2.03
C GLU A 168 0.36 15.97 0.80
N ALA A 169 -0.19 15.72 -0.38
CA ALA A 169 0.28 16.33 -1.61
C ALA A 169 -0.15 17.80 -1.61
N TYR A 170 0.73 18.65 -1.11
CA TYR A 170 0.46 20.04 -0.82
C TYR A 170 0.44 20.89 -2.10
N MET A 171 -0.69 20.87 -2.79
CA MET A 171 -1.01 21.87 -3.81
C MET A 171 -2.51 22.11 -3.75
N GLU A 172 -2.93 23.28 -3.34
CA GLU A 172 -4.33 23.69 -3.21
C GLU A 172 -5.20 23.44 -4.46
N ASN A 173 -4.58 23.16 -5.61
CA ASN A 173 -5.26 22.95 -6.88
C ASN A 173 -4.92 21.64 -7.60
N GLU A 174 -4.04 20.81 -7.05
CA GLU A 174 -3.61 19.55 -7.67
C GLU A 174 -3.76 18.37 -6.69
N THR A 175 -4.95 18.23 -6.13
CA THR A 175 -5.30 17.00 -5.45
C THR A 175 -5.13 15.86 -6.44
N GLN A 176 -4.26 14.92 -6.13
CA GLN A 176 -4.15 13.68 -6.88
C GLN A 176 -5.54 13.01 -6.83
N PRO A 177 -6.32 13.02 -7.90
CA PRO A 177 -7.74 12.66 -7.84
C PRO A 177 -7.95 11.19 -7.45
N TYR A 178 -6.91 10.35 -7.60
CA TYR A 178 -6.94 8.93 -7.27
C TYR A 178 -6.61 8.63 -5.80
N THR A 179 -5.99 9.56 -5.09
CA THR A 179 -5.49 9.37 -3.73
C THR A 179 -6.05 10.41 -2.74
N ASN A 180 -7.06 11.17 -3.15
CA ASN A 180 -7.65 12.26 -2.35
C ASN A 180 -6.62 13.27 -1.84
N GLY A 181 -5.57 13.53 -2.63
CA GLY A 181 -4.53 14.49 -2.25
C GLY A 181 -3.43 13.92 -1.35
N TYR A 182 -3.35 12.61 -1.17
CA TYR A 182 -2.27 11.98 -0.40
C TYR A 182 -1.28 11.23 -1.29
N ASP A 183 -0.01 11.31 -0.94
CA ASP A 183 1.00 10.34 -1.36
C ASP A 183 1.20 9.32 -0.24
N TYR A 184 1.02 8.05 -0.56
CA TYR A 184 1.13 6.97 0.43
C TYR A 184 2.55 6.54 0.72
N ASN A 185 3.54 7.25 0.18
CA ASN A 185 4.97 7.01 0.40
C ASN A 185 5.35 5.53 0.11
N GLU A 186 4.78 4.99 -0.97
CA GLU A 186 5.00 3.59 -1.37
C GLU A 186 6.43 3.35 -1.87
N VAL A 187 7.05 4.39 -2.43
CA VAL A 187 8.41 4.37 -2.95
C VAL A 187 9.27 5.30 -2.11
N GLY A 188 10.24 4.75 -1.39
CA GLY A 188 11.27 5.49 -0.69
C GLY A 188 12.56 5.58 -1.51
N ILE A 189 13.62 6.10 -0.91
CA ILE A 189 14.92 6.27 -1.58
C ILE A 189 15.50 4.91 -2.00
N ASP A 190 15.40 3.89 -1.17
CA ASP A 190 15.99 2.57 -1.45
C ASP A 190 15.28 1.89 -2.63
N GLU A 191 13.94 1.94 -2.67
CA GLU A 191 13.18 1.41 -3.80
C GLU A 191 13.45 2.21 -5.08
N PHE A 192 13.62 3.53 -4.98
CA PHE A 192 13.95 4.37 -6.13
C PHE A 192 15.34 4.04 -6.70
N ILE A 193 16.35 3.91 -5.85
CA ILE A 193 17.72 3.53 -6.29
C ILE A 193 17.71 2.10 -6.86
N ALA A 194 16.97 1.18 -6.25
CA ALA A 194 16.82 -0.17 -6.80
C ALA A 194 16.18 -0.15 -8.20
N LEU A 195 15.14 0.68 -8.41
CA LEU A 195 14.53 0.88 -9.72
C LEU A 195 15.54 1.42 -10.75
N CYS A 196 16.30 2.46 -10.39
CA CYS A 196 17.30 3.03 -11.29
C CYS A 196 18.34 1.97 -11.71
N ARG A 197 18.83 1.17 -10.77
CA ARG A 197 19.75 0.05 -11.06
C ARG A 197 19.12 -1.02 -11.96
N GLU A 198 17.86 -1.36 -11.71
CA GLU A 198 17.12 -2.36 -12.47
C GLU A 198 16.94 -1.97 -13.94
N ILE A 199 16.69 -0.69 -14.22
CA ILE A 199 16.48 -0.18 -15.58
C ILE A 199 17.75 0.38 -16.24
N GLY A 200 18.86 0.49 -15.52
CA GLY A 200 20.10 1.07 -16.01
C GLY A 200 20.07 2.60 -16.15
N ALA A 201 19.27 3.28 -15.33
CA ALA A 201 19.15 4.74 -15.32
C ALA A 201 19.97 5.39 -14.21
N GLU A 202 20.42 6.61 -14.43
CA GLU A 202 21.05 7.45 -13.41
C GLU A 202 19.98 8.07 -12.50
N PRO A 203 20.13 8.01 -11.17
CA PRO A 203 19.24 8.68 -10.25
C PRO A 203 19.50 10.19 -10.21
N PHE A 204 18.45 10.98 -10.36
CA PHE A 204 18.48 12.42 -10.16
C PHE A 204 17.65 12.80 -8.94
N LEU A 205 18.28 13.07 -7.80
CA LEU A 205 17.59 13.39 -6.56
C LEU A 205 17.34 14.89 -6.43
N THR A 206 16.13 15.23 -6.05
CA THR A 206 15.72 16.60 -5.76
C THR A 206 15.62 16.76 -4.25
N ILE A 207 16.59 17.44 -3.64
CA ILE A 207 16.61 17.66 -2.18
C ILE A 207 15.55 18.67 -1.73
N ASN A 208 15.16 18.58 -0.48
CA ASN A 208 14.16 19.45 0.13
C ASN A 208 14.79 20.75 0.62
N LEU A 209 14.67 21.83 -0.17
CA LEU A 209 15.16 23.15 0.21
C LEU A 209 14.09 24.04 0.87
N ALA A 210 12.83 23.60 0.92
CA ALA A 210 11.75 24.38 1.49
C ALA A 210 11.63 24.21 3.01
N ASN A 211 11.59 22.96 3.48
CA ASN A 211 11.25 22.64 4.88
C ASN A 211 12.32 21.80 5.61
N ALA A 212 13.32 21.29 4.90
CA ALA A 212 14.41 20.56 5.54
C ALA A 212 15.60 21.46 5.87
N SER A 213 16.35 21.13 6.92
CA SER A 213 17.58 21.83 7.26
C SER A 213 18.74 21.47 6.29
N PRO A 214 19.79 22.30 6.19
CA PRO A 214 20.98 21.96 5.44
C PRO A 214 21.63 20.63 5.89
N GLU A 215 21.62 20.38 7.21
CA GLU A 215 22.15 19.16 7.80
C GLU A 215 21.34 17.93 7.40
N GLU A 216 20.03 18.03 7.35
CA GLU A 216 19.12 16.98 6.90
C GLU A 216 19.37 16.62 5.42
N ASN A 217 19.54 17.62 4.58
CA ASN A 217 19.88 17.43 3.18
C ASN A 217 21.29 16.84 2.98
N ALA A 218 22.27 17.29 3.79
CA ALA A 218 23.61 16.72 3.76
C ALA A 218 23.61 15.25 4.19
N ALA A 219 22.85 14.89 5.24
CA ALA A 219 22.69 13.52 5.69
C ALA A 219 22.05 12.62 4.61
N TRP A 220 21.11 13.17 3.82
CA TRP A 220 20.53 12.43 2.71
C TRP A 220 21.55 12.14 1.61
N VAL A 221 22.35 13.13 1.24
CA VAL A 221 23.42 12.94 0.25
C VAL A 221 24.49 11.95 0.76
N GLU A 222 24.81 11.98 2.06
CA GLU A 222 25.73 11.03 2.68
C GLU A 222 25.19 9.60 2.69
N TYR A 223 23.87 9.45 2.84
CA TYR A 223 23.20 8.14 2.80
C TYR A 223 23.24 7.50 1.40
N CYS A 224 23.12 8.26 0.33
CA CYS A 224 23.11 7.78 -1.06
C CYS A 224 24.49 7.42 -1.58
#